data_5f0d14510fd4448aa5e728115833b7a9
#
_entry.id   5f0d14510fd4448aa5e728115833b7a9
#
_cell.length_a   1.000
_cell.length_b   1.000
_cell.length_c   1.000
_cell.angle_alpha   90.00
_cell.angle_beta   90.00
_cell.angle_gamma   90.00
#
_symmetry.space_group_name_H-M   'P 1'
#
loop_
_entity.id
_entity.type
_entity.pdbx_description
1 polymer ?
#
loop_
_entity_poly.entity_id
_entity_poly.type
_entity_poly.pdbx_seq_one_letter_code
_entity_poly.pdbx_strand_id
1 'polypeptide(L)'
;MEIKSDKPQPLQTLFAEVAPTYERVNRTLTFGLDVKWRRKAARIAAEGDGSRWMDVCSGTGEMAANLRKLAPPSTLVISLDFCPPMLAQAVAKPAGNAIAFVLGDVKALPFTDASLDLITVSFATRNINLSREVLTRTFSEFRRVLRPAGRFVNVETSQPSSRIIRAFFHAYIRLAVKRVGTLISGSRAGYAYLGSTIPKFYPAEELAAIMREAGFPEVRVKRLMLGAAAIHLALV
;
A
#
# COMPACT_ATOMS: atom_id res chain seq x y z
N MET A 1 9.17 13.67 -26.57
CA MET A 1 8.24 12.65 -26.05
C MET A 1 8.96 11.31 -26.19
N GLU A 2 9.75 10.94 -25.20
CA GLU A 2 10.49 9.67 -25.20
C GLU A 2 9.50 8.52 -24.99
N ILE A 3 9.42 7.63 -25.96
CA ILE A 3 8.73 6.35 -25.86
C ILE A 3 9.54 5.50 -24.89
N LYS A 4 9.12 5.45 -23.63
CA LYS A 4 9.73 4.56 -22.63
C LYS A 4 9.60 3.12 -23.10
N SER A 5 10.72 2.40 -23.07
CA SER A 5 10.89 1.00 -23.43
C SER A 5 9.72 0.13 -22.95
N ASP A 6 9.15 -0.64 -23.86
CA ASP A 6 8.02 -1.58 -23.65
C ASP A 6 8.35 -2.79 -22.74
N LYS A 7 9.54 -2.81 -22.14
CA LYS A 7 9.94 -3.88 -21.22
C LYS A 7 9.38 -3.60 -19.82
N PRO A 8 8.56 -4.51 -19.25
CA PRO A 8 8.03 -4.34 -17.90
C PRO A 8 9.18 -4.19 -16.88
N GLN A 9 8.99 -3.30 -15.91
CA GLN A 9 9.96 -3.15 -14.83
C GLN A 9 10.08 -4.45 -14.04
N PRO A 10 11.26 -4.81 -13.50
CA PRO A 10 11.46 -6.07 -12.77
C PRO A 10 10.42 -6.30 -11.66
N LEU A 11 10.01 -5.24 -10.97
CA LEU A 11 8.99 -5.31 -9.92
C LEU A 11 7.59 -5.58 -10.49
N GLN A 12 7.26 -5.01 -11.64
CA GLN A 12 5.99 -5.24 -12.34
C GLN A 12 5.85 -6.70 -12.78
N THR A 13 6.92 -7.28 -13.35
CA THR A 13 6.97 -8.69 -13.74
C THR A 13 6.76 -9.60 -12.52
N LEU A 14 7.42 -9.29 -11.41
CA LEU A 14 7.29 -10.04 -10.17
C LEU A 14 5.86 -10.02 -9.62
N PHE A 15 5.19 -8.85 -9.61
CA PHE A 15 3.80 -8.75 -9.17
C PHE A 15 2.83 -9.40 -10.14
N ALA A 16 3.08 -9.34 -11.45
CA ALA A 16 2.28 -10.05 -12.44
C ALA A 16 2.30 -11.57 -12.22
N GLU A 17 3.46 -12.14 -11.93
CA GLU A 17 3.62 -13.57 -11.64
C GLU A 17 2.84 -14.02 -10.39
N VAL A 18 2.87 -13.24 -9.32
CA VAL A 18 2.21 -13.62 -8.06
C VAL A 18 0.74 -13.22 -7.99
N ALA A 19 0.23 -12.41 -8.91
CA ALA A 19 -1.13 -11.88 -8.88
C ALA A 19 -2.21 -12.94 -8.60
N PRO A 20 -2.21 -14.14 -9.24
CA PRO A 20 -3.28 -15.13 -9.04
C PRO A 20 -3.37 -15.69 -7.61
N THR A 21 -2.28 -15.65 -6.86
CA THR A 21 -2.20 -16.24 -5.51
C THR A 21 -1.96 -15.20 -4.41
N TYR A 22 -1.79 -13.94 -4.78
CA TYR A 22 -1.34 -12.86 -3.91
C TYR A 22 -2.17 -12.75 -2.62
N GLU A 23 -3.49 -12.70 -2.73
CA GLU A 23 -4.35 -12.59 -1.55
C GLU A 23 -4.29 -13.83 -0.66
N ARG A 24 -4.29 -15.02 -1.27
CA ARG A 24 -4.24 -16.28 -0.52
C ARG A 24 -2.97 -16.39 0.29
N VAL A 25 -1.82 -16.05 -0.32
CA VAL A 25 -0.54 -16.06 0.40
C VAL A 25 -0.52 -15.03 1.54
N ASN A 26 -0.94 -13.79 1.28
CA ASN A 26 -0.98 -12.75 2.31
C ASN A 26 -1.87 -13.15 3.48
N ARG A 27 -3.08 -13.66 3.21
CA ARG A 27 -4.00 -14.16 4.26
C ARG A 27 -3.39 -15.29 5.09
N THR A 28 -2.72 -16.24 4.43
CA THR A 28 -2.05 -17.35 5.12
C THR A 28 -0.91 -16.84 5.98
N LEU A 29 -0.03 -16.00 5.43
CA LEU A 29 1.12 -15.45 6.14
C LEU A 29 0.75 -14.49 7.27
N THR A 30 -0.38 -13.85 7.20
CA THR A 30 -0.84 -12.92 8.26
C THR A 30 -1.91 -13.50 9.16
N PHE A 31 -2.30 -14.77 8.96
CA PHE A 31 -3.45 -15.39 9.64
C PHE A 31 -4.72 -14.56 9.47
N GLY A 32 -4.91 -13.93 8.31
CA GLY A 32 -6.04 -13.05 7.97
C GLY A 32 -6.01 -11.68 8.63
N LEU A 33 -4.94 -11.31 9.33
CA LEU A 33 -4.80 -10.00 9.96
C LEU A 33 -4.68 -8.87 8.93
N ASP A 34 -4.11 -9.12 7.76
CA ASP A 34 -4.03 -8.16 6.67
C ASP A 34 -5.41 -7.61 6.28
N VAL A 35 -6.44 -8.46 6.23
CA VAL A 35 -7.83 -8.05 5.95
C VAL A 35 -8.37 -7.15 7.07
N LYS A 36 -8.12 -7.53 8.33
CA LYS A 36 -8.56 -6.73 9.49
C LYS A 36 -7.86 -5.37 9.52
N TRP A 37 -6.56 -5.33 9.19
CA TRP A 37 -5.78 -4.10 9.18
C TRP A 37 -6.21 -3.16 8.06
N ARG A 38 -6.45 -3.67 6.83
CA ARG A 38 -7.01 -2.86 5.73
C ARG A 38 -8.38 -2.30 6.07
N ARG A 39 -9.28 -3.11 6.64
CA ARG A 39 -10.60 -2.62 7.09
C ARG A 39 -10.49 -1.52 8.15
N LYS A 40 -9.54 -1.65 9.09
CA LYS A 40 -9.30 -0.63 10.10
C LYS A 40 -8.73 0.65 9.49
N ALA A 41 -7.76 0.54 8.58
CA ALA A 41 -7.20 1.67 7.85
C ALA A 41 -8.27 2.37 6.99
N ALA A 42 -9.12 1.62 6.28
CA ALA A 42 -10.21 2.17 5.50
C ALA A 42 -11.23 2.93 6.36
N ARG A 43 -11.56 2.44 7.57
CA ARG A 43 -12.42 3.19 8.50
C ARG A 43 -11.80 4.50 8.93
N ILE A 44 -10.52 4.51 9.32
CA ILE A 44 -9.79 5.74 9.66
C ILE A 44 -9.75 6.69 8.46
N ALA A 45 -9.55 6.17 7.27
CA ALA A 45 -9.57 6.95 6.04
C ALA A 45 -10.94 7.59 5.75
N ALA A 46 -12.01 6.90 6.06
CA ALA A 46 -13.38 7.36 5.83
C ALA A 46 -13.92 8.33 6.89
N GLU A 47 -13.19 8.59 8.00
CA GLU A 47 -13.62 9.51 9.06
C GLU A 47 -13.64 10.99 8.64
N GLY A 48 -13.13 11.36 7.47
CA GLY A 48 -13.12 12.74 6.97
C GLY A 48 -14.04 12.91 5.77
N ASP A 49 -14.30 14.16 5.45
CA ASP A 49 -15.10 14.58 4.31
C ASP A 49 -14.37 14.40 2.97
N GLY A 50 -15.11 14.55 1.89
CA GLY A 50 -14.59 14.54 0.53
C GLY A 50 -15.25 13.52 -0.37
N SER A 51 -15.18 13.78 -1.67
CA SER A 51 -15.88 13.02 -2.72
C SER A 51 -14.94 12.37 -3.74
N ARG A 52 -13.61 12.49 -3.58
CA ARG A 52 -12.61 11.90 -4.49
C ARG A 52 -11.54 11.17 -3.68
N TRP A 53 -11.70 9.86 -3.58
CA TRP A 53 -10.82 8.98 -2.82
C TRP A 53 -10.02 8.08 -3.75
N MET A 54 -8.74 7.95 -3.52
CA MET A 54 -7.86 7.11 -4.33
C MET A 54 -7.07 6.12 -3.48
N ASP A 55 -7.05 4.87 -3.92
CA ASP A 55 -6.13 3.84 -3.45
C ASP A 55 -5.00 3.68 -4.46
N VAL A 56 -3.77 3.96 -4.08
CA VAL A 56 -2.61 3.84 -4.96
C VAL A 56 -1.80 2.60 -4.62
N CYS A 57 -1.12 2.03 -5.62
CA CYS A 57 -0.54 0.69 -5.55
C CYS A 57 -1.59 -0.32 -5.05
N SER A 58 -2.78 -0.22 -5.62
CA SER A 58 -3.98 -0.90 -5.12
C SER A 58 -3.94 -2.42 -5.29
N GLY A 59 -3.05 -2.92 -6.15
CA GLY A 59 -2.90 -4.34 -6.43
C GLY A 59 -4.22 -4.96 -6.88
N THR A 60 -4.65 -5.99 -6.15
CA THR A 60 -5.93 -6.67 -6.41
C THR A 60 -7.16 -5.92 -5.88
N GLY A 61 -7.02 -4.65 -5.46
CA GLY A 61 -8.13 -3.74 -5.12
C GLY A 61 -8.80 -3.99 -3.76
N GLU A 62 -8.18 -4.71 -2.83
CA GLU A 62 -8.80 -4.98 -1.52
C GLU A 62 -9.06 -3.71 -0.69
N MET A 63 -8.15 -2.73 -0.71
CA MET A 63 -8.35 -1.47 -0.02
C MET A 63 -9.39 -0.61 -0.75
N ALA A 64 -9.30 -0.47 -2.07
CA ALA A 64 -10.30 0.26 -2.86
C ALA A 64 -11.72 -0.29 -2.66
N ALA A 65 -11.88 -1.61 -2.59
CA ALA A 65 -13.17 -2.25 -2.28
C ALA A 65 -13.67 -1.94 -0.86
N ASN A 66 -12.77 -1.85 0.13
CA ASN A 66 -13.14 -1.41 1.48
C ASN A 66 -13.55 0.06 1.52
N LEU A 67 -12.84 0.93 0.79
CA LEU A 67 -13.20 2.35 0.64
C LEU A 67 -14.57 2.48 -0.02
N ARG A 68 -14.85 1.76 -1.12
CA ARG A 68 -16.14 1.85 -1.82
C ARG A 68 -17.31 1.46 -0.92
N LYS A 69 -17.14 0.49 -0.03
CA LYS A 69 -18.18 0.09 0.95
C LYS A 69 -18.47 1.15 2.01
N LEU A 70 -17.51 2.01 2.30
CA LEU A 70 -17.61 3.05 3.33
C LEU A 70 -17.97 4.42 2.74
N ALA A 71 -17.64 4.63 1.47
CA ALA A 71 -17.83 5.89 0.79
C ALA A 71 -19.31 6.15 0.46
N PRO A 72 -19.78 7.39 0.61
CA PRO A 72 -21.09 7.82 0.12
C PRO A 72 -21.29 7.47 -1.37
N PRO A 73 -22.53 7.29 -1.84
CA PRO A 73 -22.79 6.98 -3.24
C PRO A 73 -22.22 8.00 -4.24
N SER A 74 -22.17 9.27 -3.87
CA SER A 74 -21.62 10.37 -4.69
C SER A 74 -20.09 10.42 -4.71
N THR A 75 -19.40 9.62 -3.90
CA THR A 75 -17.94 9.63 -3.83
C THR A 75 -17.33 8.80 -4.97
N LEU A 76 -16.46 9.43 -5.75
CA LEU A 76 -15.61 8.76 -6.73
C LEU A 76 -14.48 8.02 -6.00
N VAL A 77 -14.45 6.69 -6.11
CA VAL A 77 -13.35 5.87 -5.63
C VAL A 77 -12.49 5.44 -6.81
N ILE A 78 -11.21 5.74 -6.73
CA ILE A 78 -10.21 5.47 -7.78
C ILE A 78 -9.24 4.41 -7.25
N SER A 79 -8.89 3.45 -8.08
CA SER A 79 -7.90 2.39 -7.84
C SER A 79 -6.78 2.55 -8.86
N LEU A 80 -5.57 2.90 -8.41
CA LEU A 80 -4.42 3.08 -9.28
C LEU A 80 -3.35 2.04 -8.98
N ASP A 81 -2.89 1.36 -10.02
CA ASP A 81 -1.74 0.45 -9.95
C ASP A 81 -0.96 0.47 -11.27
N PHE A 82 0.32 0.10 -11.22
CA PHE A 82 1.17 0.04 -12.41
C PHE A 82 1.20 -1.37 -13.07
N CYS A 83 0.58 -2.37 -12.42
CA CYS A 83 0.62 -3.77 -12.84
C CYS A 83 -0.74 -4.21 -13.43
N PRO A 84 -0.86 -4.35 -14.77
CA PRO A 84 -2.13 -4.70 -15.42
C PRO A 84 -2.76 -6.01 -14.90
N PRO A 85 -2.03 -7.13 -14.66
CA PRO A 85 -2.61 -8.35 -14.12
C PRO A 85 -3.21 -8.18 -12.72
N MET A 86 -2.66 -7.29 -11.88
CA MET A 86 -3.23 -6.95 -10.57
C MET A 86 -4.54 -6.18 -10.72
N LEU A 87 -4.58 -5.16 -11.59
CA LEU A 87 -5.79 -4.39 -11.86
C LEU A 87 -6.89 -5.26 -12.47
N ALA A 88 -6.55 -6.19 -13.36
CA ALA A 88 -7.52 -7.11 -13.95
C ALA A 88 -8.27 -7.92 -12.87
N GLN A 89 -7.56 -8.35 -11.82
CA GLN A 89 -8.22 -9.02 -10.68
C GLN A 89 -9.07 -8.08 -9.85
N ALA A 90 -8.64 -6.82 -9.70
CA ALA A 90 -9.42 -5.82 -8.97
C ALA A 90 -10.74 -5.50 -9.69
N VAL A 91 -10.70 -5.36 -11.01
CA VAL A 91 -11.88 -5.14 -11.88
C VAL A 91 -12.88 -6.29 -11.76
N ALA A 92 -12.39 -7.54 -11.73
CA ALA A 92 -13.23 -8.72 -11.65
C ALA A 92 -13.95 -8.90 -10.30
N LYS A 93 -13.64 -8.11 -9.29
CA LYS A 93 -14.31 -8.17 -7.98
C LYS A 93 -15.72 -7.56 -8.03
N PRO A 94 -16.65 -7.99 -7.15
CA PRO A 94 -18.02 -7.44 -7.11
C PRO A 94 -18.10 -5.91 -6.95
N ALA A 95 -17.10 -5.30 -6.28
CA ALA A 95 -17.02 -3.84 -6.13
C ALA A 95 -16.45 -3.13 -7.37
N GLY A 96 -15.91 -3.86 -8.35
CA GLY A 96 -15.19 -3.30 -9.50
C GLY A 96 -16.05 -2.32 -10.32
N ASN A 97 -17.31 -2.63 -10.55
CA ASN A 97 -18.22 -1.77 -11.33
C ASN A 97 -18.45 -0.37 -10.71
N ALA A 98 -18.12 -0.17 -9.43
CA ALA A 98 -18.32 1.08 -8.71
C ALA A 98 -16.98 1.77 -8.37
N ILE A 99 -15.88 1.39 -9.01
CA ILE A 99 -14.53 1.90 -8.82
C ILE A 99 -13.96 2.28 -10.18
N ALA A 100 -13.33 3.46 -10.27
CA ALA A 100 -12.60 3.88 -11.44
C ALA A 100 -11.17 3.31 -11.39
N PHE A 101 -10.72 2.63 -12.45
CA PHE A 101 -9.40 2.03 -12.51
C PHE A 101 -8.46 2.86 -13.39
N VAL A 102 -7.24 3.08 -12.89
CA VAL A 102 -6.20 3.84 -13.57
C VAL A 102 -4.90 3.02 -13.60
N LEU A 103 -4.37 2.77 -14.77
CA LEU A 103 -3.04 2.22 -14.95
C LEU A 103 -2.03 3.37 -14.88
N GLY A 104 -1.16 3.37 -13.86
CA GLY A 104 -0.22 4.47 -13.67
C GLY A 104 0.86 4.18 -12.62
N ASP A 105 1.96 4.95 -12.71
CA ASP A 105 3.04 4.90 -11.72
C ASP A 105 2.76 5.93 -10.62
N VAL A 106 2.81 5.48 -9.38
CA VAL A 106 2.61 6.28 -8.18
C VAL A 106 3.63 7.42 -8.01
N LYS A 107 4.75 7.35 -8.70
CA LYS A 107 5.80 8.39 -8.68
C LYS A 107 5.47 9.63 -9.51
N ALA A 108 4.47 9.54 -10.39
CA ALA A 108 4.00 10.64 -11.24
C ALA A 108 2.50 10.45 -11.46
N LEU A 109 1.70 10.92 -10.52
CA LEU A 109 0.25 10.74 -10.55
C LEU A 109 -0.39 11.60 -11.65
N PRO A 110 -1.22 11.04 -12.53
CA PRO A 110 -1.87 11.77 -13.62
C PRO A 110 -3.06 12.61 -13.11
N PHE A 111 -2.85 13.36 -12.04
CA PHE A 111 -3.86 14.20 -11.38
C PHE A 111 -3.29 15.60 -11.15
N THR A 112 -4.15 16.61 -11.25
CA THR A 112 -3.81 18.00 -10.96
C THR A 112 -3.59 18.20 -9.46
N ASP A 113 -2.91 19.29 -9.12
CA ASP A 113 -2.72 19.71 -7.73
C ASP A 113 -4.07 19.85 -7.04
N ALA A 114 -4.13 19.55 -5.75
CA ALA A 114 -5.29 19.72 -4.88
C ALA A 114 -6.60 19.18 -5.49
N SER A 115 -6.56 17.98 -6.09
CA SER A 115 -7.72 17.37 -6.77
C SER A 115 -8.35 16.19 -6.04
N LEU A 116 -7.68 15.66 -5.01
CA LEU A 116 -8.12 14.50 -4.23
C LEU A 116 -8.32 14.85 -2.76
N ASP A 117 -9.27 14.18 -2.12
CA ASP A 117 -9.56 14.35 -0.70
C ASP A 117 -8.88 13.29 0.18
N LEU A 118 -8.66 12.11 -0.39
CA LEU A 118 -8.05 10.97 0.29
C LEU A 118 -7.14 10.20 -0.65
N ILE A 119 -5.96 9.83 -0.13
CA ILE A 119 -5.10 8.80 -0.71
C ILE A 119 -4.90 7.68 0.31
N THR A 120 -4.96 6.44 -0.13
CA THR A 120 -4.57 5.27 0.67
C THR A 120 -3.48 4.47 0.00
N VAL A 121 -2.62 3.85 0.81
CA VAL A 121 -1.66 2.81 0.40
C VAL A 121 -1.75 1.65 1.37
N SER A 122 -1.78 0.43 0.86
CA SER A 122 -1.81 -0.76 1.72
C SER A 122 -0.76 -1.79 1.34
N PHE A 123 0.25 -1.97 2.19
CA PHE A 123 1.34 -2.95 2.06
C PHE A 123 2.18 -2.81 0.78
N ALA A 124 2.28 -1.58 0.25
CA ALA A 124 3.04 -1.28 -0.96
C ALA A 124 4.15 -0.25 -0.75
N THR A 125 4.13 0.52 0.35
CA THR A 125 5.12 1.57 0.63
C THR A 125 6.55 1.03 0.65
N ARG A 126 6.75 -0.18 1.15
CA ARG A 126 8.04 -0.87 1.12
C ARG A 126 8.54 -1.09 -0.30
N ASN A 127 7.66 -1.34 -1.26
CA ASN A 127 8.01 -1.58 -2.66
C ASN A 127 8.32 -0.29 -3.41
N ILE A 128 7.77 0.84 -2.96
CA ILE A 128 8.10 2.19 -3.45
C ILE A 128 9.47 2.64 -2.95
N ASN A 129 9.88 2.14 -1.78
CA ASN A 129 11.10 2.54 -1.08
C ASN A 129 12.37 1.98 -1.75
N LEU A 130 12.75 2.55 -2.89
CA LEU A 130 14.05 2.29 -3.53
C LEU A 130 15.19 3.02 -2.81
N SER A 131 14.92 4.23 -2.29
CA SER A 131 15.75 5.01 -1.36
C SER A 131 14.84 5.94 -0.56
N ARG A 132 15.39 6.54 0.53
CA ARG A 132 14.66 7.52 1.34
C ARG A 132 14.19 8.72 0.49
N GLU A 133 15.05 9.20 -0.42
CA GLU A 133 14.74 10.32 -1.31
C GLU A 133 13.59 9.99 -2.27
N VAL A 134 13.58 8.78 -2.84
CA VAL A 134 12.49 8.32 -3.73
C VAL A 134 11.19 8.25 -2.95
N LEU A 135 11.21 7.72 -1.73
CA LEU A 135 10.03 7.62 -0.89
C LEU A 135 9.50 9.01 -0.48
N THR A 136 10.40 9.92 -0.05
CA THR A 136 10.03 11.30 0.28
C THR A 136 9.41 12.02 -0.92
N ARG A 137 10.01 11.92 -2.12
CA ARG A 137 9.42 12.51 -3.35
C ARG A 137 8.04 11.93 -3.66
N THR A 138 7.87 10.61 -3.50
CA THR A 138 6.56 9.98 -3.74
C THR A 138 5.51 10.48 -2.75
N PHE A 139 5.87 10.65 -1.49
CA PHE A 139 4.95 11.24 -0.50
C PHE A 139 4.68 12.73 -0.77
N SER A 140 5.67 13.49 -1.28
CA SER A 140 5.44 14.86 -1.74
C SER A 140 4.49 14.91 -2.92
N GLU A 141 4.54 13.92 -3.82
CA GLU A 141 3.59 13.79 -4.93
C GLU A 141 2.17 13.51 -4.41
N PHE A 142 2.01 12.67 -3.39
CA PHE A 142 0.71 12.49 -2.73
C PHE A 142 0.19 13.77 -2.11
N ARG A 143 1.06 14.52 -1.43
CA ARG A 143 0.72 15.81 -0.86
C ARG A 143 0.30 16.82 -1.94
N ARG A 144 0.98 16.85 -3.10
CA ARG A 144 0.66 17.74 -4.22
C ARG A 144 -0.77 17.57 -4.70
N VAL A 145 -1.21 16.34 -4.89
CA VAL A 145 -2.55 16.06 -5.42
C VAL A 145 -3.65 16.12 -4.36
N LEU A 146 -3.30 16.10 -3.06
CA LEU A 146 -4.26 16.25 -1.98
C LEU A 146 -4.64 17.73 -1.79
N ARG A 147 -5.93 17.97 -1.56
CA ARG A 147 -6.47 19.28 -1.20
C ARG A 147 -6.01 19.71 0.20
N PRO A 148 -6.12 21.01 0.53
CA PRO A 148 -6.11 21.44 1.93
C PRO A 148 -7.12 20.63 2.75
N ALA A 149 -6.73 20.19 3.93
CA ALA A 149 -7.46 19.25 4.79
C ALA A 149 -7.64 17.83 4.18
N GLY A 150 -7.00 17.54 3.05
CA GLY A 150 -6.89 16.20 2.50
C GLY A 150 -6.05 15.29 3.39
N ARG A 151 -6.22 13.98 3.22
CA ARG A 151 -5.56 12.99 4.10
C ARG A 151 -4.91 11.86 3.32
N PHE A 152 -3.76 11.43 3.82
CA PHE A 152 -3.06 10.24 3.35
C PHE A 152 -3.06 9.18 4.44
N VAL A 153 -3.59 7.99 4.14
CA VAL A 153 -3.62 6.85 5.08
C VAL A 153 -2.79 5.71 4.52
N ASN A 154 -1.75 5.35 5.25
CA ASN A 154 -0.87 4.24 4.91
C ASN A 154 -1.00 3.13 5.93
N VAL A 155 -1.21 1.88 5.50
CA VAL A 155 -1.04 0.69 6.33
C VAL A 155 0.08 -0.17 5.78
N GLU A 156 1.10 -0.43 6.60
CA GLU A 156 2.30 -1.15 6.16
C GLU A 156 2.89 -1.99 7.29
N THR A 157 3.70 -2.98 6.92
CA THR A 157 4.59 -3.68 7.86
C THR A 157 5.53 -2.69 8.53
N SER A 158 5.92 -2.97 9.75
CA SER A 158 6.79 -2.11 10.54
C SER A 158 7.71 -2.95 11.42
N GLN A 159 8.53 -2.29 12.23
CA GLN A 159 9.46 -2.96 13.14
C GLN A 159 8.96 -2.84 14.58
N PRO A 160 8.74 -3.96 15.29
CA PRO A 160 8.46 -3.94 16.72
C PRO A 160 9.54 -3.17 17.49
N SER A 161 9.13 -2.31 18.42
CA SER A 161 10.06 -1.53 19.26
C SER A 161 10.84 -2.43 20.25
N SER A 162 10.19 -3.46 20.78
CA SER A 162 10.85 -4.46 21.63
C SER A 162 11.83 -5.31 20.81
N ARG A 163 13.08 -5.39 21.25
CA ARG A 163 14.12 -6.20 20.61
C ARG A 163 13.75 -7.69 20.57
N ILE A 164 13.12 -8.19 21.62
CA ILE A 164 12.71 -9.60 21.72
C ILE A 164 11.60 -9.89 20.72
N ILE A 165 10.54 -9.09 20.69
CA ILE A 165 9.42 -9.26 19.77
C ILE A 165 9.92 -9.14 18.32
N ARG A 166 10.81 -8.19 18.05
CA ARG A 166 11.40 -8.00 16.73
C ARG A 166 12.25 -9.21 16.29
N ALA A 167 12.99 -9.82 17.20
CA ALA A 167 13.76 -11.03 16.90
C ALA A 167 12.83 -12.21 16.50
N PHE A 168 11.74 -12.43 17.22
CA PHE A 168 10.71 -13.42 16.87
C PHE A 168 10.03 -13.08 15.55
N PHE A 169 9.67 -11.84 15.32
CA PHE A 169 9.07 -11.38 14.06
C PHE A 169 10.00 -11.63 12.88
N HIS A 170 11.29 -11.28 12.99
CA HIS A 170 12.27 -11.52 11.93
C HIS A 170 12.52 -13.02 11.71
N ALA A 171 12.53 -13.84 12.77
CA ALA A 171 12.62 -15.29 12.65
C ALA A 171 11.42 -15.86 11.89
N TYR A 172 10.20 -15.40 12.24
CA TYR A 172 8.97 -15.76 11.52
C TYR A 172 9.07 -15.40 10.03
N ILE A 173 9.44 -14.16 9.70
CA ILE A 173 9.57 -13.69 8.31
C ILE A 173 10.57 -14.59 7.54
N ARG A 174 11.74 -14.85 8.10
CA ARG A 174 12.77 -15.68 7.45
C ARG A 174 12.31 -17.12 7.20
N LEU A 175 11.60 -17.71 8.17
CA LEU A 175 11.21 -19.12 8.12
C LEU A 175 9.92 -19.33 7.32
N ALA A 176 8.91 -18.48 7.51
CA ALA A 176 7.59 -18.70 6.96
C ALA A 176 7.40 -18.06 5.56
N VAL A 177 7.81 -16.80 5.35
CA VAL A 177 7.45 -16.07 4.14
C VAL A 177 7.97 -16.75 2.88
N LYS A 178 9.26 -17.11 2.85
CA LYS A 178 9.84 -17.78 1.68
C LYS A 178 9.24 -19.14 1.45
N ARG A 179 9.08 -19.97 2.50
CA ARG A 179 8.60 -21.36 2.37
C ARG A 179 7.13 -21.42 1.99
N VAL A 180 6.29 -20.77 2.78
CA VAL A 180 4.83 -20.76 2.58
C VAL A 180 4.47 -20.04 1.29
N GLY A 181 5.09 -18.89 1.03
CA GLY A 181 4.85 -18.12 -0.18
C GLY A 181 5.20 -18.90 -1.44
N THR A 182 6.37 -19.54 -1.48
CA THR A 182 6.79 -20.40 -2.63
C THR A 182 5.87 -21.60 -2.78
N LEU A 183 5.47 -22.25 -1.69
CA LEU A 183 4.61 -23.44 -1.74
C LEU A 183 3.21 -23.11 -2.33
N ILE A 184 2.65 -21.96 -2.00
CA ILE A 184 1.30 -21.58 -2.46
C ILE A 184 1.33 -20.98 -3.87
N SER A 185 2.35 -20.19 -4.20
CA SER A 185 2.40 -19.43 -5.47
C SER A 185 3.26 -20.04 -6.55
N GLY A 186 4.21 -20.92 -6.18
CA GLY A 186 5.26 -21.35 -7.09
C GLY A 186 6.40 -20.33 -7.31
N SER A 187 6.20 -19.04 -6.98
CA SER A 187 7.19 -17.98 -7.20
C SER A 187 8.22 -17.92 -6.07
N ARG A 188 9.44 -18.41 -6.35
CA ARG A 188 10.58 -18.28 -5.44
C ARG A 188 11.09 -16.83 -5.36
N ALA A 189 11.11 -16.12 -6.48
CA ALA A 189 11.64 -14.77 -6.58
C ALA A 189 10.79 -13.76 -5.78
N GLY A 190 9.46 -13.77 -5.95
CA GLY A 190 8.54 -12.88 -5.27
C GLY A 190 8.63 -12.96 -3.75
N TYR A 191 8.65 -14.18 -3.21
CA TYR A 191 8.68 -14.37 -1.76
C TYR A 191 10.08 -14.30 -1.14
N ALA A 192 11.15 -14.51 -1.93
CA ALA A 192 12.51 -14.15 -1.53
C ALA A 192 12.64 -12.62 -1.38
N TYR A 193 12.09 -11.85 -2.33
CA TYR A 193 12.04 -10.39 -2.26
C TYR A 193 11.30 -9.91 -1.00
N LEU A 194 10.08 -10.39 -0.74
CA LEU A 194 9.33 -10.03 0.46
C LEU A 194 10.09 -10.38 1.75
N GLY A 195 10.64 -11.59 1.83
CA GLY A 195 11.41 -12.03 3.00
C GLY A 195 12.65 -11.20 3.28
N SER A 196 13.27 -10.61 2.24
CA SER A 196 14.45 -9.76 2.37
C SER A 196 14.14 -8.30 2.69
N THR A 197 13.00 -7.79 2.23
CA THR A 197 12.64 -6.38 2.35
C THR A 197 11.88 -6.04 3.63
N ILE A 198 11.03 -6.94 4.14
CA ILE A 198 10.26 -6.71 5.37
C ILE A 198 11.17 -6.42 6.58
N PRO A 199 12.22 -7.20 6.89
CA PRO A 199 13.07 -6.93 8.04
C PRO A 199 13.89 -5.64 7.96
N LYS A 200 14.06 -5.11 6.76
CA LYS A 200 14.85 -3.90 6.49
C LYS A 200 14.00 -2.63 6.38
N PHE A 201 12.68 -2.76 6.43
CA PHE A 201 11.79 -1.62 6.31
C PHE A 201 11.76 -0.79 7.60
N TYR A 202 11.31 0.45 7.50
CA TYR A 202 11.34 1.43 8.57
C TYR A 202 10.46 1.06 9.77
N PRO A 203 10.90 1.38 11.00
CA PRO A 203 9.99 1.52 12.14
C PRO A 203 8.90 2.57 11.86
N ALA A 204 7.76 2.43 12.53
CA ALA A 204 6.60 3.29 12.28
C ALA A 204 6.91 4.79 12.48
N GLU A 205 7.70 5.14 13.49
CA GLU A 205 8.04 6.53 13.77
C GLU A 205 9.01 7.13 12.74
N GLU A 206 9.90 6.30 12.19
CA GLU A 206 10.80 6.73 11.14
C GLU A 206 10.05 6.98 9.83
N LEU A 207 9.10 6.10 9.48
CA LEU A 207 8.22 6.32 8.33
C LEU A 207 7.37 7.60 8.50
N ALA A 208 6.88 7.86 9.72
CA ALA A 208 6.18 9.11 10.02
C ALA A 208 7.09 10.35 9.87
N ALA A 209 8.37 10.24 10.22
CA ALA A 209 9.34 11.31 9.98
C ALA A 209 9.53 11.59 8.49
N ILE A 210 9.64 10.54 7.65
CA ILE A 210 9.72 10.69 6.18
C ILE A 210 8.46 11.36 5.61
N MET A 211 7.28 11.06 6.14
CA MET A 211 6.05 11.74 5.73
C MET A 211 6.08 13.23 6.09
N ARG A 212 6.62 13.59 7.28
CA ARG A 212 6.78 15.00 7.66
C ARG A 212 7.82 15.71 6.78
N GLU A 213 8.92 15.07 6.43
CA GLU A 213 9.91 15.58 5.47
C GLU A 213 9.31 15.82 4.09
N ALA A 214 8.32 15.01 3.69
CA ALA A 214 7.55 15.20 2.46
C ALA A 214 6.53 16.35 2.53
N GLY A 215 6.41 17.02 3.68
CA GLY A 215 5.60 18.22 3.89
C GLY A 215 4.26 17.98 4.56
N PHE A 216 3.96 16.79 5.11
CA PHE A 216 2.77 16.58 5.93
C PHE A 216 2.98 17.14 7.34
N PRO A 217 2.29 18.21 7.76
CA PRO A 217 2.52 18.86 9.05
C PRO A 217 2.11 17.98 10.24
N GLU A 218 1.11 17.16 10.07
CA GLU A 218 0.61 16.26 11.10
C GLU A 218 0.62 14.81 10.62
N VAL A 219 1.27 13.92 11.39
CA VAL A 219 1.27 12.47 11.14
C VAL A 219 1.00 11.74 12.45
N ARG A 220 -0.14 11.05 12.49
CA ARG A 220 -0.56 10.19 13.61
C ARG A 220 -0.22 8.75 13.29
N VAL A 221 0.31 8.02 14.28
CA VAL A 221 0.73 6.63 14.15
C VAL A 221 -0.11 5.72 15.05
N LYS A 222 -0.64 4.64 14.48
CA LYS A 222 -1.33 3.58 15.23
C LYS A 222 -0.65 2.25 14.99
N ARG A 223 0.12 1.77 15.97
CA ARG A 223 0.78 0.46 15.89
C ARG A 223 -0.22 -0.68 15.99
N LEU A 224 0.03 -1.74 15.24
CA LEU A 224 -0.77 -2.96 15.17
C LEU A 224 0.14 -4.15 15.51
N MET A 225 -0.43 -5.21 16.10
CA MET A 225 0.28 -6.46 16.38
C MET A 225 1.67 -6.20 17.01
N LEU A 226 1.70 -5.56 18.18
CA LEU A 226 2.95 -5.24 18.91
C LEU A 226 3.99 -4.46 18.07
N GLY A 227 3.57 -3.78 17.01
CA GLY A 227 4.43 -3.01 16.12
C GLY A 227 4.92 -3.73 14.86
N ALA A 228 4.44 -4.95 14.59
CA ALA A 228 4.74 -5.66 13.34
C ALA A 228 4.09 -5.01 12.09
N ALA A 229 3.05 -4.21 12.32
CA ALA A 229 2.46 -3.33 11.31
C ALA A 229 2.04 -2.01 11.96
N ALA A 230 1.81 -0.99 11.14
CA ALA A 230 1.32 0.31 11.59
C ALA A 230 0.38 0.94 10.57
N ILE A 231 -0.56 1.76 11.06
CA ILE A 231 -1.34 2.70 10.25
C ILE A 231 -0.80 4.09 10.53
N HIS A 232 -0.53 4.84 9.47
CA HIS A 232 -0.19 6.25 9.50
C HIS A 232 -1.33 7.04 8.89
N LEU A 233 -1.78 8.08 9.58
CA LEU A 233 -2.70 9.10 9.08
C LEU A 233 -1.91 10.41 8.99
N ALA A 234 -1.68 10.88 7.79
CA ALA A 234 -1.02 12.14 7.50
C ALA A 234 -2.03 13.15 6.94
N LEU A 235 -2.03 14.36 7.45
CA LEU A 235 -2.94 15.45 7.09
C LEU A 235 -2.19 16.55 6.32
N VAL A 236 -2.88 17.20 5.36
CA VAL A 236 -2.37 18.36 4.59
C VAL A 236 -2.80 19.65 5.22
#